data_802635930ab4881437180729f87eeb3c
#
_entry.id   802635930ab4881437180729f87eeb3c
#
_cell.length_a   1.000
_cell.length_b   1.000
_cell.length_c   1.000
_cell.angle_alpha   90.00
_cell.angle_beta   90.00
_cell.angle_gamma   90.00
#
_symmetry.space_group_name_H-M   'P 1'
#
loop_
_entity.id
_entity.type
_entity.pdbx_description
1 polymer ?
#
loop_
_entity_poly.entity_id
_entity_poly.type
_entity_poly.pdbx_seq_one_letter_code
_entity_poly.pdbx_strand_id
1 'polypeptide(L)'
;EIDALEKTVIDKIEKILNTVLPQAFAVVKETAKRFTENESIDVTASKNDTELAATKDFVSINGDTATYQTTWDAAGTEIKWDMIHYDVQLIGGIVLHQGKIAEMQTGEGKTLSATLPIYLNALTGLGVHLVTVNNYLAKRDALWMGPLFQFHGLSIDCIDNHQPNSDERRKAYLSDITYGTNNEFGFDYLRDNMAKRPEDLVQRKLHYSIVDEVDSVLIDDARTPLIISGPTPQGDKHEFNEYKHKVDQLVNAQRKFITTVISDAKKLLKEGDSEKGGLNLLRAFRGLPRNKALIKFLSEDGVRALANCGIEAKLASPATYKLLFNEISPIKLAVPVVVKAPVMLVAPVMLVAPVISTVLANVAAPPK
;
A
#
# COMPACT_ATOMS: atom_id res chain seq x y z
N GLU A 1 11.42 8.55 -25.16
CA GLU A 1 11.59 7.51 -26.22
C GLU A 1 11.46 6.11 -25.61
N ILE A 2 12.17 5.82 -24.50
CA ILE A 2 12.08 4.54 -23.77
C ILE A 2 10.64 4.31 -23.27
N ASP A 3 10.03 5.28 -22.60
CA ASP A 3 8.65 5.17 -22.08
C ASP A 3 7.62 4.90 -23.18
N ALA A 4 7.81 5.46 -24.37
CA ALA A 4 6.95 5.23 -25.51
C ALA A 4 7.10 3.80 -26.07
N LEU A 5 8.30 3.26 -26.07
CA LEU A 5 8.57 1.87 -26.45
C LEU A 5 7.98 0.90 -25.42
N GLU A 6 8.18 1.15 -24.13
CA GLU A 6 7.58 0.34 -23.06
C GLU A 6 6.06 0.29 -23.17
N LYS A 7 5.41 1.43 -23.36
CA LYS A 7 3.96 1.49 -23.56
C LYS A 7 3.53 0.65 -24.76
N THR A 8 4.27 0.74 -25.88
CA THR A 8 3.98 -0.04 -27.08
C THR A 8 4.10 -1.55 -26.83
N VAL A 9 5.07 -1.97 -26.01
CA VAL A 9 5.25 -3.39 -25.63
C VAL A 9 4.10 -3.84 -24.75
N ILE A 10 3.73 -3.05 -23.73
CA ILE A 10 2.60 -3.35 -22.83
C ILE A 10 1.30 -3.47 -23.64
N ASP A 11 1.02 -2.53 -24.55
CA ASP A 11 -0.19 -2.55 -25.39
C ASP A 11 -0.24 -3.81 -26.29
N LYS A 12 0.91 -4.31 -26.75
CA LYS A 12 0.98 -5.56 -27.53
C LYS A 12 0.75 -6.78 -26.64
N ILE A 13 1.33 -6.82 -25.44
CA ILE A 13 1.13 -7.89 -24.46
C ILE A 13 -0.36 -7.99 -24.13
N GLU A 14 -1.00 -6.86 -23.80
CA GLU A 14 -2.44 -6.82 -23.49
C GLU A 14 -3.31 -7.38 -24.63
N LYS A 15 -3.00 -7.04 -25.88
CA LYS A 15 -3.71 -7.58 -27.04
C LYS A 15 -3.56 -9.10 -27.15
N ILE A 16 -2.35 -9.62 -26.89
CA ILE A 16 -2.10 -11.07 -26.93
C ILE A 16 -2.85 -11.75 -25.78
N LEU A 17 -2.75 -11.21 -24.55
CA LEU A 17 -3.45 -11.76 -23.38
C LEU A 17 -4.96 -11.83 -23.61
N ASN A 18 -5.57 -10.76 -24.13
CA ASN A 18 -6.99 -10.74 -24.46
C ASN A 18 -7.35 -11.77 -25.54
N THR A 19 -6.44 -12.08 -26.48
CA THR A 19 -6.65 -13.08 -27.52
C THR A 19 -6.61 -14.51 -26.97
N VAL A 20 -5.67 -14.79 -26.05
CA VAL A 20 -5.49 -16.14 -25.47
C VAL A 20 -6.29 -16.37 -24.20
N LEU A 21 -6.97 -15.35 -23.66
CA LEU A 21 -7.76 -15.43 -22.41
C LEU A 21 -8.73 -16.61 -22.39
N PRO A 22 -9.56 -16.86 -23.43
CA PRO A 22 -10.51 -17.99 -23.38
C PRO A 22 -9.80 -19.34 -23.26
N GLN A 23 -8.68 -19.52 -23.99
CA GLN A 23 -7.90 -20.74 -23.96
C GLN A 23 -7.19 -20.90 -22.60
N ALA A 24 -6.59 -19.84 -22.06
CA ALA A 24 -5.93 -19.86 -20.77
C ALA A 24 -6.91 -20.23 -19.65
N PHE A 25 -8.11 -19.62 -19.63
CA PHE A 25 -9.13 -19.93 -18.65
C PHE A 25 -9.68 -21.36 -18.79
N ALA A 26 -9.85 -21.81 -20.02
CA ALA A 26 -10.28 -23.19 -20.29
C ALA A 26 -9.24 -24.22 -19.80
N VAL A 27 -7.96 -23.96 -19.98
CA VAL A 27 -6.86 -24.82 -19.51
C VAL A 27 -6.87 -24.91 -17.99
N VAL A 28 -6.94 -23.79 -17.28
CA VAL A 28 -6.99 -23.78 -15.81
C VAL A 28 -8.23 -24.48 -15.28
N LYS A 29 -9.40 -24.22 -15.86
CA LYS A 29 -10.66 -24.87 -15.47
C LYS A 29 -10.60 -26.38 -15.71
N GLU A 30 -10.07 -26.82 -16.83
CA GLU A 30 -9.90 -28.25 -17.16
C GLU A 30 -8.92 -28.93 -16.20
N THR A 31 -7.81 -28.27 -15.86
CA THR A 31 -6.84 -28.82 -14.89
C THR A 31 -7.49 -28.95 -13.51
N ALA A 32 -8.21 -27.94 -13.05
CA ALA A 32 -8.96 -27.99 -11.79
C ALA A 32 -9.97 -29.14 -11.77
N LYS A 33 -10.66 -29.37 -12.90
CA LYS A 33 -11.58 -30.51 -13.07
C LYS A 33 -10.84 -31.85 -12.98
N ARG A 34 -9.73 -32.00 -13.68
CA ARG A 34 -8.92 -33.23 -13.63
C ARG A 34 -8.39 -33.52 -12.24
N PHE A 35 -7.99 -32.50 -11.49
CA PHE A 35 -7.57 -32.64 -10.10
C PHE A 35 -8.72 -33.11 -9.20
N THR A 36 -9.96 -32.65 -9.46
CA THR A 36 -11.15 -33.07 -8.71
C THR A 36 -11.55 -34.51 -9.02
N GLU A 37 -11.46 -34.93 -10.29
CA GLU A 37 -11.94 -36.23 -10.78
C GLU A 37 -10.94 -37.37 -10.58
N ASN A 38 -9.67 -37.09 -10.29
CA ASN A 38 -8.60 -38.09 -10.16
C ASN A 38 -7.88 -37.96 -8.82
N GLU A 39 -7.31 -39.05 -8.33
CA GLU A 39 -6.43 -39.04 -7.14
C GLU A 39 -4.99 -38.66 -7.48
N SER A 40 -4.58 -38.91 -8.71
CA SER A 40 -3.28 -38.52 -9.27
C SER A 40 -3.39 -38.32 -10.77
N ILE A 41 -2.47 -37.54 -11.32
CA ILE A 41 -2.37 -37.27 -12.76
C ILE A 41 -0.96 -37.58 -13.23
N ASP A 42 -0.85 -38.46 -14.22
CA ASP A 42 0.41 -38.79 -14.86
C ASP A 42 0.62 -37.93 -16.10
N VAL A 43 1.83 -37.37 -16.21
CA VAL A 43 2.25 -36.57 -17.38
C VAL A 43 3.66 -36.99 -17.79
N THR A 44 4.05 -36.68 -19.02
CA THR A 44 5.45 -36.85 -19.44
C THR A 44 6.34 -35.89 -18.65
N ALA A 45 7.36 -36.43 -17.96
CA ALA A 45 8.22 -35.66 -17.10
C ALA A 45 9.01 -34.59 -17.88
N SER A 46 8.93 -33.35 -17.45
CA SER A 46 9.74 -32.24 -17.92
C SER A 46 10.89 -31.95 -16.92
N LYS A 47 11.78 -31.05 -17.30
CA LYS A 47 12.81 -30.55 -16.39
C LYS A 47 12.20 -29.87 -15.16
N ASN A 48 11.14 -29.06 -15.35
CA ASN A 48 10.44 -28.39 -14.26
C ASN A 48 9.82 -29.40 -13.28
N ASP A 49 9.24 -30.50 -13.77
CA ASP A 49 8.65 -31.54 -12.92
C ASP A 49 9.73 -32.22 -12.05
N THR A 50 10.93 -32.43 -12.63
CA THR A 50 12.06 -33.01 -11.89
C THR A 50 12.55 -32.05 -10.80
N GLU A 51 12.66 -30.76 -11.07
CA GLU A 51 13.04 -29.75 -10.07
C GLU A 51 11.96 -29.60 -8.98
N LEU A 52 10.69 -29.69 -9.36
CA LEU A 52 9.57 -29.63 -8.44
C LEU A 52 9.53 -30.85 -7.52
N ALA A 53 9.71 -32.05 -8.04
CA ALA A 53 9.73 -33.29 -7.28
C ALA A 53 10.88 -33.34 -6.26
N ALA A 54 11.96 -32.60 -6.47
CA ALA A 54 13.04 -32.48 -5.48
C ALA A 54 12.69 -31.63 -4.25
N THR A 55 11.61 -30.84 -4.32
CA THR A 55 11.23 -29.86 -3.28
C THR A 55 9.80 -29.98 -2.81
N LYS A 56 8.96 -30.74 -3.49
CA LYS A 56 7.52 -30.86 -3.20
C LYS A 56 7.08 -32.32 -3.15
N ASP A 57 6.34 -32.69 -2.11
CA ASP A 57 5.91 -34.06 -1.85
C ASP A 57 4.74 -34.52 -2.73
N PHE A 58 4.01 -33.59 -3.35
CA PHE A 58 2.87 -33.91 -4.21
C PHE A 58 3.26 -34.26 -5.66
N VAL A 59 4.54 -34.24 -6.00
CA VAL A 59 5.05 -34.66 -7.31
C VAL A 59 6.09 -35.74 -7.12
N SER A 60 6.01 -36.79 -7.91
CA SER A 60 7.01 -37.87 -7.96
C SER A 60 7.41 -38.18 -9.39
N ILE A 61 8.66 -38.56 -9.60
CA ILE A 61 9.20 -38.93 -10.93
C ILE A 61 9.45 -40.43 -10.97
N ASN A 62 8.95 -41.08 -12.01
CA ASN A 62 9.23 -42.49 -12.27
C ASN A 62 9.59 -42.66 -13.77
N GLY A 63 10.88 -42.74 -14.06
CA GLY A 63 11.38 -42.73 -15.43
C GLY A 63 11.00 -41.45 -16.17
N ASP A 64 10.29 -41.59 -17.28
CA ASP A 64 9.81 -40.47 -18.11
C ASP A 64 8.42 -39.96 -17.68
N THR A 65 7.90 -40.40 -16.55
CA THR A 65 6.57 -40.02 -16.06
C THR A 65 6.70 -39.20 -14.77
N ALA A 66 6.03 -38.08 -14.73
CA ALA A 66 5.79 -37.30 -13.51
C ALA A 66 4.34 -37.55 -13.05
N THR A 67 4.18 -37.96 -11.78
CA THR A 67 2.88 -38.19 -11.15
C THR A 67 2.59 -37.07 -10.17
N TYR A 68 1.52 -36.36 -10.39
CA TYR A 68 1.00 -35.30 -9.53
C TYR A 68 -0.12 -35.83 -8.64
N GLN A 69 0.06 -35.77 -7.33
CA GLN A 69 -1.01 -36.07 -6.37
C GLN A 69 -2.00 -34.91 -6.31
N THR A 70 -3.29 -35.20 -6.14
CA THR A 70 -4.33 -34.17 -6.01
C THR A 70 -4.64 -33.86 -4.53
N THR A 71 -3.83 -34.40 -3.64
CA THR A 71 -3.84 -34.14 -2.19
C THR A 71 -2.48 -33.64 -1.76
N TRP A 72 -2.43 -32.55 -0.98
CA TRP A 72 -1.18 -31.97 -0.45
C TRP A 72 -1.41 -31.22 0.85
N ASP A 73 -0.34 -30.91 1.56
CA ASP A 73 -0.39 -30.05 2.76
C ASP A 73 -0.45 -28.57 2.37
N ALA A 74 -1.43 -27.85 2.91
CA ALA A 74 -1.52 -26.41 2.80
C ALA A 74 -1.59 -25.80 4.22
N ALA A 75 -0.46 -25.26 4.67
CA ALA A 75 -0.31 -24.62 5.97
C ALA A 75 -0.67 -25.52 7.17
N GLY A 76 -0.26 -26.80 7.12
CA GLY A 76 -0.48 -27.79 8.18
C GLY A 76 -1.84 -28.49 8.12
N THR A 77 -2.56 -28.31 7.03
CA THR A 77 -3.81 -29.03 6.76
C THR A 77 -3.70 -29.79 5.46
N GLU A 78 -3.95 -31.10 5.51
CA GLU A 78 -4.04 -31.91 4.29
C GLU A 78 -5.30 -31.53 3.50
N ILE A 79 -5.13 -31.12 2.26
CA ILE A 79 -6.18 -30.68 1.37
C ILE A 79 -6.23 -31.61 0.15
N LYS A 80 -7.40 -32.17 -0.13
CA LYS A 80 -7.72 -32.79 -1.41
C LYS A 80 -8.39 -31.74 -2.29
N TRP A 81 -7.91 -31.58 -3.53
CA TRP A 81 -8.52 -30.64 -4.45
C TRP A 81 -9.92 -31.12 -4.87
N ASP A 82 -10.94 -30.30 -4.65
CA ASP A 82 -12.36 -30.60 -4.92
C ASP A 82 -13.09 -29.45 -5.63
N MET A 83 -12.35 -28.48 -6.16
CA MET A 83 -12.91 -27.25 -6.73
C MET A 83 -12.86 -27.22 -8.25
N ILE A 84 -13.96 -26.84 -8.87
CA ILE A 84 -14.08 -26.57 -10.32
C ILE A 84 -14.66 -25.16 -10.47
N HIS A 85 -14.10 -24.35 -11.37
CA HIS A 85 -14.56 -22.99 -11.60
C HIS A 85 -16.00 -22.94 -12.14
N TYR A 86 -16.84 -22.16 -11.48
CA TYR A 86 -18.16 -21.80 -11.96
C TYR A 86 -18.12 -20.64 -12.95
N ASP A 87 -19.18 -20.47 -13.75
CA ASP A 87 -19.22 -19.42 -14.77
C ASP A 87 -19.13 -18.00 -14.16
N VAL A 88 -19.71 -17.77 -12.99
CA VAL A 88 -19.59 -16.51 -12.26
C VAL A 88 -18.14 -16.19 -11.88
N GLN A 89 -17.34 -17.22 -11.59
CA GLN A 89 -15.92 -17.06 -11.28
C GLN A 89 -15.09 -16.76 -12.54
N LEU A 90 -15.49 -17.30 -13.70
CA LEU A 90 -14.89 -16.90 -14.99
C LEU A 90 -15.14 -15.42 -15.27
N ILE A 91 -16.37 -14.94 -15.03
CA ILE A 91 -16.71 -13.51 -15.17
C ILE A 91 -15.86 -12.67 -14.22
N GLY A 92 -15.75 -13.06 -12.94
CA GLY A 92 -14.91 -12.41 -11.95
C GLY A 92 -13.44 -12.32 -12.40
N GLY A 93 -12.90 -13.42 -12.93
CA GLY A 93 -11.55 -13.48 -13.47
C GLY A 93 -11.33 -12.52 -14.66
N ILE A 94 -12.30 -12.42 -15.57
CA ILE A 94 -12.25 -11.47 -16.70
C ILE A 94 -12.23 -10.02 -16.19
N VAL A 95 -13.10 -9.70 -15.22
CA VAL A 95 -13.20 -8.36 -14.62
C VAL A 95 -11.88 -7.97 -13.96
N LEU A 96 -11.26 -8.89 -13.21
CA LEU A 96 -9.95 -8.68 -12.57
C LEU A 96 -8.84 -8.49 -13.59
N HIS A 97 -8.80 -9.30 -14.66
CA HIS A 97 -7.83 -9.12 -15.75
C HIS A 97 -7.95 -7.73 -16.41
N GLN A 98 -9.16 -7.21 -16.52
CA GLN A 98 -9.40 -5.87 -17.07
C GLN A 98 -9.03 -4.73 -16.10
N GLY A 99 -8.41 -5.01 -14.97
CA GLY A 99 -8.02 -4.01 -13.97
C GLY A 99 -9.20 -3.34 -13.26
N LYS A 100 -10.29 -4.09 -13.08
CA LYS A 100 -11.52 -3.63 -12.42
C LYS A 100 -11.72 -4.30 -11.07
N ILE A 101 -12.67 -3.79 -10.30
CA ILE A 101 -13.08 -4.38 -9.03
C ILE A 101 -14.15 -5.45 -9.31
N ALA A 102 -13.89 -6.68 -8.83
CA ALA A 102 -14.87 -7.75 -8.82
C ALA A 102 -15.42 -7.88 -7.40
N GLU A 103 -16.68 -7.49 -7.20
CA GLU A 103 -17.37 -7.70 -5.94
C GLU A 103 -17.97 -9.12 -5.93
N MET A 104 -17.54 -9.93 -4.97
CA MET A 104 -18.00 -11.30 -4.76
C MET A 104 -18.31 -11.49 -3.28
N GLN A 105 -19.43 -12.13 -2.98
CA GLN A 105 -19.84 -12.41 -1.60
C GLN A 105 -18.93 -13.45 -0.95
N THR A 106 -18.94 -13.48 0.38
CA THR A 106 -18.23 -14.50 1.15
C THR A 106 -18.78 -15.88 0.78
N GLY A 107 -17.88 -16.83 0.47
CA GLY A 107 -18.25 -18.19 0.05
C GLY A 107 -18.41 -18.40 -1.47
N GLU A 108 -18.35 -17.35 -2.30
CA GLU A 108 -18.43 -17.49 -3.76
C GLU A 108 -17.10 -17.92 -4.41
N GLY A 109 -16.06 -18.19 -3.62
CA GLY A 109 -14.79 -18.71 -4.10
C GLY A 109 -13.90 -17.65 -4.76
N LYS A 110 -13.72 -16.48 -4.13
CA LYS A 110 -12.82 -15.42 -4.58
C LYS A 110 -11.41 -15.92 -4.88
N THR A 111 -10.85 -16.73 -3.98
CA THR A 111 -9.50 -17.29 -4.12
C THR A 111 -9.35 -18.15 -5.38
N LEU A 112 -10.37 -18.98 -5.67
CA LEU A 112 -10.41 -19.81 -6.88
C LEU A 112 -10.59 -18.95 -8.15
N SER A 113 -11.45 -17.93 -8.10
CA SER A 113 -11.66 -16.99 -9.20
C SER A 113 -10.38 -16.25 -9.57
N ALA A 114 -9.57 -15.86 -8.57
CA ALA A 114 -8.30 -15.17 -8.77
C ALA A 114 -7.27 -16.01 -9.54
N THR A 115 -7.34 -17.35 -9.48
CA THR A 115 -6.37 -18.22 -10.17
C THR A 115 -6.39 -18.02 -11.69
N LEU A 116 -7.52 -17.68 -12.26
CA LEU A 116 -7.69 -17.46 -13.70
C LEU A 116 -6.87 -16.28 -14.24
N PRO A 117 -7.06 -15.05 -13.74
CA PRO A 117 -6.26 -13.91 -14.19
C PRO A 117 -4.81 -13.98 -13.70
N ILE A 118 -4.51 -14.62 -12.58
CA ILE A 118 -3.14 -14.89 -12.14
C ILE A 118 -2.42 -15.72 -13.20
N TYR A 119 -2.99 -16.87 -13.58
CA TYR A 119 -2.41 -17.74 -14.59
C TYR A 119 -2.18 -17.00 -15.91
N LEU A 120 -3.22 -16.32 -16.42
CA LEU A 120 -3.14 -15.58 -17.68
C LEU A 120 -2.00 -14.55 -17.69
N ASN A 121 -1.91 -13.73 -16.65
CA ASN A 121 -0.89 -12.67 -16.58
C ASN A 121 0.50 -13.22 -16.26
N ALA A 122 0.61 -14.35 -15.56
CA ALA A 122 1.89 -15.02 -15.29
C ALA A 122 2.56 -15.55 -16.56
N LEU A 123 1.79 -15.89 -17.60
CA LEU A 123 2.33 -16.33 -18.90
C LEU A 123 3.27 -15.29 -19.54
N THR A 124 3.21 -14.04 -19.13
CA THR A 124 4.10 -12.99 -19.62
C THR A 124 5.53 -13.11 -19.07
N GLY A 125 5.75 -13.84 -17.99
CA GLY A 125 7.02 -13.90 -17.25
C GLY A 125 7.41 -12.60 -16.54
N LEU A 126 6.53 -11.57 -16.54
CA LEU A 126 6.81 -10.27 -15.95
C LEU A 126 6.48 -10.19 -14.45
N GLY A 127 5.83 -11.22 -13.91
CA GLY A 127 5.48 -11.34 -12.51
C GLY A 127 4.10 -10.84 -12.15
N VAL A 128 3.42 -11.66 -11.35
CA VAL A 128 2.10 -11.38 -10.81
C VAL A 128 2.21 -11.33 -9.29
N HIS A 129 1.67 -10.29 -8.67
CA HIS A 129 1.65 -10.13 -7.22
C HIS A 129 0.23 -10.33 -6.70
N LEU A 130 0.05 -11.23 -5.72
CA LEU A 130 -1.19 -11.36 -4.96
C LEU A 130 -1.01 -10.77 -3.57
N VAL A 131 -1.75 -9.71 -3.30
CA VAL A 131 -1.69 -8.94 -2.05
C VAL A 131 -2.85 -9.33 -1.17
N THR A 132 -2.57 -9.74 0.08
CA THR A 132 -3.58 -10.10 1.08
C THR A 132 -3.42 -9.26 2.35
N VAL A 133 -4.40 -9.36 3.26
CA VAL A 133 -4.41 -8.57 4.51
C VAL A 133 -3.49 -9.12 5.61
N ASN A 134 -3.16 -10.42 5.59
CA ASN A 134 -2.33 -11.02 6.63
C ASN A 134 -1.48 -12.18 6.10
N ASN A 135 -0.41 -12.49 6.84
CA ASN A 135 0.57 -13.51 6.50
C ASN A 135 0.00 -14.94 6.46
N TYR A 136 -1.02 -15.23 7.28
CA TYR A 136 -1.65 -16.55 7.25
C TYR A 136 -2.33 -16.80 5.91
N LEU A 137 -3.13 -15.85 5.43
CA LEU A 137 -3.80 -15.95 4.13
C LEU A 137 -2.78 -16.02 2.98
N ALA A 138 -1.75 -15.17 3.01
CA ALA A 138 -0.70 -15.19 1.99
C ALA A 138 -0.05 -16.57 1.86
N LYS A 139 0.35 -17.17 2.99
CA LYS A 139 0.98 -18.51 3.03
C LYS A 139 0.01 -19.62 2.67
N ARG A 140 -1.18 -19.61 3.25
CA ARG A 140 -2.22 -20.61 3.00
C ARG A 140 -2.59 -20.65 1.52
N ASP A 141 -2.89 -19.50 0.92
CA ASP A 141 -3.39 -19.43 -0.45
C ASP A 141 -2.28 -19.73 -1.46
N ALA A 142 -1.04 -19.34 -1.18
CA ALA A 142 0.12 -19.73 -1.98
C ALA A 142 0.32 -21.26 -1.98
N LEU A 143 0.15 -21.92 -0.83
CA LEU A 143 0.27 -23.38 -0.72
C LEU A 143 -0.96 -24.10 -1.29
N TRP A 144 -2.14 -23.55 -1.11
CA TRP A 144 -3.38 -24.15 -1.57
C TRP A 144 -3.54 -24.10 -3.09
N MET A 145 -3.33 -22.91 -3.70
CA MET A 145 -3.46 -22.71 -5.14
C MET A 145 -2.18 -23.06 -5.92
N GLY A 146 -1.05 -23.13 -5.21
CA GLY A 146 0.27 -23.34 -5.80
C GLY A 146 0.37 -24.54 -6.74
N PRO A 147 -0.05 -25.75 -6.35
CA PRO A 147 0.03 -26.93 -7.19
C PRO A 147 -0.69 -26.80 -8.54
N LEU A 148 -1.79 -26.03 -8.60
CA LEU A 148 -2.50 -25.74 -9.84
C LEU A 148 -1.59 -24.97 -10.84
N PHE A 149 -0.84 -23.98 -10.38
CA PHE A 149 0.07 -23.20 -11.20
C PHE A 149 1.34 -23.97 -11.55
N GLN A 150 1.88 -24.72 -10.58
CA GLN A 150 3.10 -25.51 -10.74
C GLN A 150 2.90 -26.66 -11.73
N PHE A 151 1.70 -27.24 -11.82
CA PHE A 151 1.35 -28.20 -12.84
C PHE A 151 1.52 -27.63 -14.26
N HIS A 152 1.40 -26.34 -14.44
CA HIS A 152 1.61 -25.63 -15.71
C HIS A 152 3.03 -25.07 -15.86
N GLY A 153 3.95 -25.45 -14.98
CA GLY A 153 5.35 -25.02 -15.04
C GLY A 153 5.60 -23.59 -14.55
N LEU A 154 4.63 -22.96 -13.87
CA LEU A 154 4.80 -21.63 -13.27
C LEU A 154 5.41 -21.75 -11.88
N SER A 155 6.35 -20.87 -11.58
CA SER A 155 6.96 -20.73 -10.25
C SER A 155 6.10 -19.86 -9.35
N ILE A 156 6.03 -20.25 -8.06
CA ILE A 156 5.25 -19.54 -7.05
C ILE A 156 6.02 -19.48 -5.73
N ASP A 157 5.99 -18.34 -5.07
CA ASP A 157 6.55 -18.19 -3.73
C ASP A 157 5.76 -17.13 -2.93
N CYS A 158 6.01 -17.11 -1.62
CA CYS A 158 5.40 -16.17 -0.68
C CYS A 158 6.50 -15.40 0.06
N ILE A 159 6.53 -14.07 -0.12
CA ILE A 159 7.55 -13.21 0.50
C ILE A 159 7.51 -13.24 2.03
N ASP A 160 6.34 -13.50 2.63
CA ASP A 160 6.19 -13.60 4.09
C ASP A 160 6.91 -14.82 4.71
N ASN A 161 7.45 -15.73 3.88
CA ASN A 161 8.29 -16.84 4.33
C ASN A 161 9.77 -16.47 4.48
N HIS A 162 10.18 -15.34 3.91
CA HIS A 162 11.58 -14.96 3.76
C HIS A 162 11.93 -13.71 4.55
N GLN A 163 13.15 -13.65 5.06
CA GLN A 163 13.63 -12.48 5.78
C GLN A 163 13.79 -11.28 4.85
N PRO A 164 13.49 -10.06 5.34
CA PRO A 164 13.73 -8.84 4.57
C PRO A 164 15.18 -8.75 4.05
N ASN A 165 15.35 -8.24 2.83
CA ASN A 165 16.64 -8.06 2.15
C ASN A 165 17.45 -9.36 1.92
N SER A 166 16.85 -10.54 2.09
CA SER A 166 17.52 -11.81 1.83
C SER A 166 17.53 -12.16 0.34
N ASP A 167 18.44 -13.05 -0.05
CA ASP A 167 18.49 -13.58 -1.42
C ASP A 167 17.28 -14.45 -1.73
N GLU A 168 16.75 -15.16 -0.73
CA GLU A 168 15.52 -15.95 -0.84
C GLU A 168 14.32 -15.03 -1.15
N ARG A 169 14.24 -13.89 -0.45
CA ARG A 169 13.17 -12.92 -0.71
C ARG A 169 13.28 -12.31 -2.13
N ARG A 170 14.49 -12.06 -2.60
CA ARG A 170 14.74 -11.63 -3.99
C ARG A 170 14.31 -12.70 -4.99
N LYS A 171 14.60 -13.98 -4.71
CA LYS A 171 14.14 -15.10 -5.54
C LYS A 171 12.62 -15.21 -5.55
N ALA A 172 11.95 -14.98 -4.41
CA ALA A 172 10.50 -14.97 -4.34
C ALA A 172 9.87 -13.90 -5.25
N TYR A 173 10.46 -12.71 -5.33
CA TYR A 173 10.02 -11.69 -6.30
C TYR A 173 10.31 -12.05 -7.76
N LEU A 174 11.27 -12.93 -8.03
CA LEU A 174 11.58 -13.40 -9.38
C LEU A 174 10.66 -14.54 -9.82
N SER A 175 9.87 -15.13 -8.93
CA SER A 175 8.86 -16.13 -9.29
C SER A 175 7.80 -15.54 -10.21
N ASP A 176 7.15 -16.36 -11.01
CA ASP A 176 6.06 -15.93 -11.90
C ASP A 176 4.89 -15.38 -11.11
N ILE A 177 4.64 -15.97 -9.92
CA ILE A 177 3.57 -15.59 -9.02
C ILE A 177 4.16 -15.38 -7.61
N THR A 178 3.94 -14.19 -7.04
CA THR A 178 4.44 -13.80 -5.72
C THR A 178 3.27 -13.44 -4.82
N TYR A 179 3.07 -14.21 -3.75
CA TYR A 179 2.11 -13.90 -2.69
C TYR A 179 2.78 -13.08 -1.59
N GLY A 180 1.99 -12.24 -0.91
CA GLY A 180 2.46 -11.51 0.26
C GLY A 180 1.41 -10.60 0.86
N THR A 181 1.71 -10.11 2.05
CA THR A 181 0.87 -9.11 2.70
C THR A 181 1.13 -7.70 2.15
N ASN A 182 0.11 -6.85 2.20
CA ASN A 182 0.21 -5.45 1.81
C ASN A 182 1.36 -4.73 2.51
N ASN A 183 1.55 -4.99 3.81
CA ASN A 183 2.61 -4.37 4.60
C ASN A 183 4.00 -4.79 4.13
N GLU A 184 4.22 -6.09 3.86
CA GLU A 184 5.52 -6.60 3.43
C GLU A 184 5.91 -6.09 2.03
N PHE A 185 4.96 -6.06 1.08
CA PHE A 185 5.20 -5.41 -0.22
C PHE A 185 5.56 -3.93 -0.06
N GLY A 186 4.84 -3.22 0.81
CA GLY A 186 5.08 -1.82 1.08
C GLY A 186 6.41 -1.55 1.79
N PHE A 187 6.78 -2.39 2.76
CA PHE A 187 8.07 -2.29 3.44
C PHE A 187 9.24 -2.59 2.49
N ASP A 188 9.12 -3.58 1.60
CA ASP A 188 10.15 -3.85 0.61
C ASP A 188 10.31 -2.69 -0.37
N TYR A 189 9.20 -2.11 -0.82
CA TYR A 189 9.25 -0.91 -1.65
C TYR A 189 9.97 0.25 -0.96
N LEU A 190 9.71 0.48 0.31
CA LEU A 190 10.40 1.52 1.08
C LEU A 190 11.89 1.21 1.25
N ARG A 191 12.25 -0.06 1.51
CA ARG A 191 13.65 -0.48 1.62
C ARG A 191 14.39 -0.31 0.30
N ASP A 192 13.78 -0.70 -0.81
CA ASP A 192 14.34 -0.55 -2.15
C ASP A 192 14.57 0.92 -2.51
N ASN A 193 13.66 1.83 -2.11
CA ASN A 193 13.88 3.26 -2.29
C ASN A 193 15.02 3.84 -1.43
N MET A 194 15.46 3.14 -0.38
CA MET A 194 16.62 3.51 0.42
C MET A 194 17.91 2.81 -0.02
N ALA A 195 17.82 1.86 -0.94
CA ALA A 195 18.97 1.12 -1.45
C ALA A 195 19.95 2.06 -2.16
N LYS A 196 21.25 1.82 -1.94
CA LYS A 196 22.32 2.63 -2.55
C LYS A 196 22.82 2.07 -3.87
N ARG A 197 22.57 0.80 -4.13
CA ARG A 197 23.05 0.07 -5.30
C ARG A 197 21.90 -0.76 -5.88
N PRO A 198 21.86 -0.92 -7.20
CA PRO A 198 20.83 -1.76 -7.86
C PRO A 198 20.80 -3.22 -7.37
N GLU A 199 21.98 -3.75 -6.96
CA GLU A 199 22.10 -5.12 -6.46
C GLU A 199 21.42 -5.33 -5.10
N ASP A 200 21.19 -4.25 -4.35
CA ASP A 200 20.52 -4.29 -3.05
C ASP A 200 18.99 -4.33 -3.18
N LEU A 201 18.44 -4.10 -4.39
CA LEU A 201 17.01 -4.16 -4.64
C LEU A 201 16.48 -5.58 -4.56
N VAL A 202 15.34 -5.76 -3.92
CA VAL A 202 14.66 -7.06 -3.83
C VAL A 202 13.50 -7.19 -4.81
N GLN A 203 12.78 -6.10 -5.07
CA GLN A 203 11.66 -6.08 -6.00
C GLN A 203 12.15 -5.92 -7.44
N ARG A 204 11.43 -6.55 -8.37
CA ARG A 204 11.56 -6.29 -9.81
C ARG A 204 10.52 -5.26 -10.26
N LYS A 205 10.54 -4.89 -11.53
CA LYS A 205 9.52 -4.03 -12.13
C LYS A 205 8.13 -4.64 -11.94
N LEU A 206 7.19 -3.84 -11.45
CA LEU A 206 5.82 -4.26 -11.22
C LEU A 206 5.08 -4.37 -12.57
N HIS A 207 4.30 -5.44 -12.73
CA HIS A 207 3.52 -5.69 -13.94
C HIS A 207 2.02 -5.82 -13.64
N TYR A 208 1.62 -6.85 -12.92
CA TYR A 208 0.22 -7.11 -12.59
C TYR A 208 0.06 -7.46 -11.11
N SER A 209 -1.00 -6.96 -10.50
CA SER A 209 -1.32 -7.29 -9.11
C SER A 209 -2.81 -7.47 -8.90
N ILE A 210 -3.16 -8.42 -8.03
CA ILE A 210 -4.50 -8.57 -7.46
C ILE A 210 -4.43 -8.22 -5.98
N VAL A 211 -5.34 -7.39 -5.51
CA VAL A 211 -5.49 -7.04 -4.10
C VAL A 211 -6.76 -7.71 -3.59
N ASP A 212 -6.61 -8.71 -2.72
CA ASP A 212 -7.72 -9.34 -2.02
C ASP A 212 -8.11 -8.51 -0.79
N GLU A 213 -9.40 -8.55 -0.39
CA GLU A 213 -9.93 -7.73 0.71
C GLU A 213 -9.59 -6.24 0.53
N VAL A 214 -9.85 -5.71 -0.68
CA VAL A 214 -9.41 -4.37 -1.12
C VAL A 214 -9.91 -3.24 -0.23
N ASP A 215 -11.06 -3.36 0.38
CA ASP A 215 -11.64 -2.45 1.36
C ASP A 215 -10.80 -2.39 2.63
N SER A 216 -10.37 -3.55 3.16
CA SER A 216 -9.45 -3.60 4.29
C SER A 216 -8.09 -3.01 3.93
N VAL A 217 -7.49 -3.43 2.80
CA VAL A 217 -6.14 -3.01 2.40
C VAL A 217 -6.07 -1.53 2.03
N LEU A 218 -6.99 -1.04 1.19
CA LEU A 218 -6.89 0.30 0.61
C LEU A 218 -7.71 1.37 1.36
N ILE A 219 -8.61 0.99 2.25
CA ILE A 219 -9.43 1.92 3.02
C ILE A 219 -9.06 1.90 4.51
N ASP A 220 -9.17 0.75 5.17
CA ASP A 220 -8.97 0.66 6.61
C ASP A 220 -7.50 0.75 6.99
N ASP A 221 -6.65 -0.08 6.38
CA ASP A 221 -5.21 -0.11 6.64
C ASP A 221 -4.47 1.08 6.02
N ALA A 222 -5.01 1.71 4.99
CA ALA A 222 -4.40 2.87 4.34
C ALA A 222 -4.16 4.06 5.28
N ARG A 223 -4.82 4.09 6.44
CA ARG A 223 -4.61 5.11 7.49
C ARG A 223 -3.38 4.82 8.36
N THR A 224 -2.88 3.60 8.33
CA THR A 224 -1.72 3.20 9.14
C THR A 224 -0.44 3.43 8.34
N PRO A 225 0.41 4.38 8.73
CA PRO A 225 1.64 4.64 7.98
C PRO A 225 2.62 3.48 8.16
N LEU A 226 3.26 3.07 7.07
CA LEU A 226 4.40 2.18 7.11
C LEU A 226 5.63 2.98 7.55
N ILE A 227 6.18 2.66 8.72
CA ILE A 227 7.32 3.37 9.31
C ILE A 227 8.49 2.41 9.43
N ILE A 228 9.60 2.73 8.76
CA ILE A 228 10.89 2.08 9.00
C ILE A 228 11.66 2.94 9.97
N SER A 229 11.92 2.41 11.16
CA SER A 229 12.73 3.06 12.18
C SER A 229 13.83 2.13 12.64
N GLY A 230 14.98 2.70 12.97
CA GLY A 230 16.10 1.97 13.52
C GLY A 230 16.85 2.82 14.56
N PRO A 231 17.68 2.20 15.40
CA PRO A 231 18.50 2.92 16.33
C PRO A 231 19.45 3.84 15.57
N THR A 232 19.50 5.11 15.97
CA THR A 232 20.47 6.06 15.41
C THR A 232 21.84 5.81 16.01
N PRO A 233 22.95 6.03 15.24
CA PRO A 233 24.31 5.83 15.75
C PRO A 233 24.65 6.70 16.98
N GLN A 234 23.89 7.76 17.21
CA GLN A 234 24.10 8.69 18.35
C GLN A 234 23.35 8.26 19.63
N GLY A 235 22.60 7.14 19.59
CA GLY A 235 21.98 6.53 20.78
C GLY A 235 21.31 7.53 21.73
N ASP A 236 21.46 7.30 23.02
CA ASP A 236 20.76 8.01 24.10
C ASP A 236 21.28 9.44 24.44
N LYS A 237 22.08 10.07 23.57
CA LYS A 237 22.41 11.48 23.72
C LYS A 237 21.25 12.36 23.30
N HIS A 238 20.19 12.30 24.09
CA HIS A 238 19.07 13.20 23.93
C HIS A 238 19.44 14.58 24.46
N GLU A 239 19.59 15.54 23.57
CA GLU A 239 19.72 16.98 23.89
C GLU A 239 18.43 17.52 24.57
N PHE A 240 17.48 16.64 24.82
CA PHE A 240 16.18 16.94 25.37
C PHE A 240 16.27 17.66 26.74
N ASN A 241 17.14 17.22 27.62
CA ASN A 241 17.34 17.83 28.93
C ASN A 241 18.02 19.19 28.84
N GLU A 242 18.90 19.39 27.88
CA GLU A 242 19.60 20.63 27.65
C GLU A 242 18.67 21.74 27.15
N TYR A 243 17.77 21.41 26.23
CA TYR A 243 16.86 22.42 25.66
C TYR A 243 15.53 22.53 26.37
N LYS A 244 15.19 21.63 27.29
CA LYS A 244 13.90 21.59 28.00
C LYS A 244 13.57 22.96 28.62
N HIS A 245 14.50 23.57 29.35
CA HIS A 245 14.28 24.87 29.98
C HIS A 245 13.95 25.98 28.98
N LYS A 246 14.65 26.03 27.84
CA LYS A 246 14.43 27.00 26.76
C LYS A 246 13.07 26.77 26.10
N VAL A 247 12.72 25.52 25.86
CA VAL A 247 11.41 25.14 25.30
C VAL A 247 10.28 25.52 26.27
N ASP A 248 10.43 25.24 27.55
CA ASP A 248 9.45 25.62 28.57
C ASP A 248 9.25 27.14 28.64
N GLN A 249 10.32 27.94 28.53
CA GLN A 249 10.23 29.41 28.46
C GLN A 249 9.42 29.85 27.23
N LEU A 250 9.71 29.28 26.05
CA LEU A 250 8.98 29.58 24.81
C LEU A 250 7.50 29.21 24.89
N VAL A 251 7.21 28.02 25.38
CA VAL A 251 5.83 27.55 25.56
C VAL A 251 5.05 28.44 26.53
N ASN A 252 5.68 28.86 27.63
CA ASN A 252 5.05 29.75 28.60
C ASN A 252 4.82 31.16 28.04
N ALA A 253 5.77 31.71 27.29
CA ALA A 253 5.60 32.99 26.59
C ALA A 253 4.46 32.91 25.56
N GLN A 254 4.40 31.83 24.78
CA GLN A 254 3.33 31.60 23.81
C GLN A 254 1.96 31.47 24.50
N ARG A 255 1.86 30.76 25.61
CA ARG A 255 0.62 30.65 26.38
C ARG A 255 0.12 32.01 26.88
N LYS A 256 1.03 32.83 27.42
CA LYS A 256 0.69 34.20 27.88
C LYS A 256 0.17 35.06 26.74
N PHE A 257 0.89 35.08 25.63
CA PHE A 257 0.51 35.82 24.43
C PHE A 257 -0.86 35.39 23.91
N ILE A 258 -1.11 34.09 23.73
CA ILE A 258 -2.38 33.58 23.24
C ILE A 258 -3.55 33.93 24.22
N THR A 259 -3.31 33.92 25.53
CA THR A 259 -4.33 34.36 26.50
C THR A 259 -4.74 35.80 26.28
N THR A 260 -3.80 36.70 26.03
CA THR A 260 -4.06 38.11 25.68
C THR A 260 -4.84 38.22 24.38
N VAL A 261 -4.40 37.54 23.32
CA VAL A 261 -5.06 37.55 22.02
C VAL A 261 -6.49 37.03 22.07
N ILE A 262 -6.79 36.01 22.88
CA ILE A 262 -8.16 35.50 23.10
C ILE A 262 -9.00 36.57 23.84
N SER A 263 -8.44 37.25 24.83
CA SER A 263 -9.12 38.32 25.54
C SER A 263 -9.49 39.49 24.64
N ASP A 264 -8.53 39.90 23.79
CA ASP A 264 -8.73 40.98 22.80
C ASP A 264 -9.76 40.58 21.73
N ALA A 265 -9.71 39.31 21.27
CA ALA A 265 -10.70 38.79 20.33
C ALA A 265 -12.12 38.88 20.92
N LYS A 266 -12.29 38.46 22.19
CA LYS A 266 -13.58 38.54 22.89
C LYS A 266 -14.09 39.98 23.01
N LYS A 267 -13.20 40.92 23.28
CA LYS A 267 -13.54 42.34 23.40
C LYS A 267 -13.98 42.91 22.04
N LEU A 268 -13.21 42.72 21.01
CA LEU A 268 -13.49 43.18 19.65
C LEU A 268 -14.81 42.62 19.10
N LEU A 269 -15.08 41.33 19.33
CA LEU A 269 -16.33 40.72 18.90
C LEU A 269 -17.55 41.29 19.67
N LYS A 270 -17.41 41.64 20.94
CA LYS A 270 -18.46 42.32 21.70
C LYS A 270 -18.71 43.76 21.23
N GLU A 271 -17.67 44.44 20.74
CA GLU A 271 -17.73 45.79 20.17
C GLU A 271 -18.22 45.77 18.70
N GLY A 272 -18.50 44.61 18.11
CA GLY A 272 -19.02 44.46 16.76
C GLY A 272 -17.95 44.43 15.66
N ASP A 273 -16.64 44.51 15.99
CA ASP A 273 -15.56 44.43 15.03
C ASP A 273 -15.24 42.94 14.71
N SER A 274 -16.09 42.34 13.88
CA SER A 274 -15.97 40.93 13.52
C SER A 274 -14.72 40.62 12.72
N GLU A 275 -14.17 41.57 11.97
CA GLU A 275 -12.98 41.36 11.13
C GLU A 275 -11.71 41.22 12.00
N LYS A 276 -11.47 42.20 12.88
CA LYS A 276 -10.29 42.13 13.78
C LYS A 276 -10.45 41.04 14.82
N GLY A 277 -11.67 40.83 15.32
CA GLY A 277 -11.97 39.76 16.25
C GLY A 277 -11.72 38.38 15.65
N GLY A 278 -12.15 38.14 14.41
CA GLY A 278 -11.91 36.92 13.66
C GLY A 278 -10.43 36.69 13.38
N LEU A 279 -9.69 37.75 13.04
CA LEU A 279 -8.23 37.66 12.83
C LEU A 279 -7.51 37.25 14.11
N ASN A 280 -7.87 37.82 15.25
CA ASN A 280 -7.28 37.45 16.54
C ASN A 280 -7.64 36.01 16.93
N LEU A 281 -8.86 35.54 16.65
CA LEU A 281 -9.23 34.13 16.81
C LEU A 281 -8.36 33.20 15.96
N LEU A 282 -8.16 33.56 14.69
CA LEU A 282 -7.27 32.80 13.80
C LEU A 282 -5.85 32.74 14.33
N ARG A 283 -5.30 33.91 14.79
CA ARG A 283 -3.98 33.95 15.44
C ARG A 283 -3.89 33.03 16.66
N ALA A 284 -4.90 33.06 17.51
CA ALA A 284 -4.97 32.20 18.69
C ALA A 284 -5.01 30.72 18.30
N PHE A 285 -5.82 30.37 17.31
CA PHE A 285 -5.97 28.98 16.83
C PHE A 285 -4.67 28.45 16.19
N ARG A 286 -4.01 29.27 15.37
CA ARG A 286 -2.73 28.91 14.77
C ARG A 286 -1.59 28.84 15.79
N GLY A 287 -1.60 29.73 16.80
CA GLY A 287 -0.55 29.79 17.82
C GLY A 287 -0.64 28.70 18.89
N LEU A 288 -1.84 28.29 19.27
CA LEU A 288 -2.05 27.24 20.29
C LEU A 288 -3.43 26.58 20.14
N PRO A 289 -3.62 25.69 19.16
CA PRO A 289 -4.93 25.13 18.82
C PRO A 289 -5.57 24.31 19.95
N ARG A 290 -4.75 23.73 20.84
CA ARG A 290 -5.24 22.93 21.99
C ARG A 290 -5.47 23.73 23.26
N ASN A 291 -5.52 25.07 23.18
CA ASN A 291 -5.84 25.89 24.34
C ASN A 291 -7.31 25.71 24.78
N LYS A 292 -7.54 25.29 26.02
CA LYS A 292 -8.87 24.99 26.55
C LYS A 292 -9.83 26.19 26.49
N ALA A 293 -9.33 27.39 26.77
CA ALA A 293 -10.15 28.62 26.74
C ALA A 293 -10.55 28.98 25.30
N LEU A 294 -9.65 28.75 24.32
CA LEU A 294 -9.94 28.95 22.93
C LEU A 294 -10.96 27.93 22.41
N ILE A 295 -10.78 26.64 22.72
CA ILE A 295 -11.72 25.59 22.32
C ILE A 295 -13.12 25.89 22.84
N LYS A 296 -13.23 26.26 24.11
CA LYS A 296 -14.52 26.63 24.71
C LYS A 296 -15.15 27.83 24.01
N PHE A 297 -14.37 28.83 23.65
CA PHE A 297 -14.88 30.01 22.94
C PHE A 297 -15.28 29.71 21.47
N LEU A 298 -14.55 28.88 20.79
CA LEU A 298 -14.89 28.43 19.43
C LEU A 298 -16.13 27.52 19.38
N SER A 299 -16.56 26.99 20.54
CA SER A 299 -17.81 26.20 20.67
C SER A 299 -19.04 27.06 20.82
N GLU A 300 -18.91 28.39 21.04
CA GLU A 300 -20.02 29.32 21.07
C GLU A 300 -20.57 29.54 19.64
N ASP A 301 -21.90 29.70 19.55
CA ASP A 301 -22.58 29.81 18.26
C ASP A 301 -22.04 30.98 17.42
N GLY A 302 -21.71 30.69 16.15
CA GLY A 302 -21.20 31.66 15.18
C GLY A 302 -19.72 32.01 15.29
N VAL A 303 -19.06 31.78 16.45
CA VAL A 303 -17.66 32.19 16.68
C VAL A 303 -16.69 31.40 15.77
N ARG A 304 -16.99 30.13 15.52
CA ARG A 304 -16.17 29.29 14.65
C ARG A 304 -16.23 29.76 13.18
N ALA A 305 -17.38 30.23 12.73
CA ALA A 305 -17.56 30.79 11.40
C ALA A 305 -16.74 32.09 11.23
N LEU A 306 -16.68 32.95 12.25
CA LEU A 306 -15.87 34.17 12.23
C LEU A 306 -14.36 33.90 12.16
N ALA A 307 -13.89 32.85 12.83
CA ALA A 307 -12.50 32.41 12.72
C ALA A 307 -12.18 31.91 11.29
N ASN A 308 -13.12 31.25 10.62
CA ASN A 308 -12.97 30.75 9.25
C ASN A 308 -13.11 31.88 8.20
N CYS A 309 -14.02 32.84 8.36
CA CYS A 309 -14.10 34.03 7.50
C CYS A 309 -12.82 34.86 7.49
N GLY A 310 -12.11 34.94 8.61
CA GLY A 310 -10.77 35.55 8.69
C GLY A 310 -9.72 34.83 7.84
N ILE A 311 -9.94 33.55 7.51
CA ILE A 311 -9.07 32.75 6.64
C ILE A 311 -9.33 33.10 5.16
N GLU A 312 -10.56 33.19 4.74
CA GLU A 312 -10.92 33.39 3.33
C GLU A 312 -10.57 34.82 2.83
N ALA A 313 -10.75 35.83 3.68
CA ALA A 313 -10.50 37.21 3.31
C ALA A 313 -9.01 37.57 3.13
N LYS A 314 -8.08 36.78 3.68
CA LYS A 314 -6.62 37.08 3.63
C LYS A 314 -5.74 36.04 2.97
N LEU A 315 -6.24 34.89 2.57
CA LEU A 315 -5.49 33.94 1.73
C LEU A 315 -5.33 34.40 0.28
N ALA A 316 -6.02 35.46 -0.12
CA ALA A 316 -5.97 36.01 -1.48
C ALA A 316 -4.68 36.79 -1.83
N SER A 317 -3.76 37.02 -0.88
CA SER A 317 -2.52 37.75 -1.15
C SER A 317 -1.27 37.10 -0.53
N PRO A 318 -0.23 36.76 -1.34
CA PRO A 318 1.05 36.23 -0.83
C PRO A 318 1.78 37.15 0.15
N ALA A 319 1.58 38.47 0.04
CA ALA A 319 2.18 39.46 0.95
C ALA A 319 1.60 39.35 2.38
N THR A 320 0.32 38.98 2.50
CA THR A 320 -0.35 38.85 3.79
C THR A 320 0.10 37.60 4.54
N TYR A 321 0.51 36.55 3.82
CA TYR A 321 1.07 35.32 4.43
C TYR A 321 2.40 35.61 5.16
N LYS A 322 3.24 36.44 4.57
CA LYS A 322 4.53 36.86 5.16
C LYS A 322 4.36 37.74 6.41
N LEU A 323 3.37 38.63 6.39
CA LEU A 323 3.00 39.46 7.56
C LEU A 323 2.43 38.64 8.73
N LEU A 324 1.60 37.64 8.44
CA LEU A 324 1.03 36.75 9.46
C LEU A 324 2.13 35.93 10.17
N PHE A 325 3.11 35.44 9.44
CA PHE A 325 4.24 34.69 10.04
C PHE A 325 5.18 35.57 10.87
N ASN A 326 5.43 36.80 10.45
CA ASN A 326 6.27 37.74 11.18
C ASN A 326 5.60 38.33 12.43
N GLU A 327 4.27 38.45 12.43
CA GLU A 327 3.50 38.95 13.58
C GLU A 327 3.10 37.87 14.60
N ILE A 328 3.08 36.59 14.21
CA ILE A 328 2.76 35.45 15.09
C ILE A 328 3.92 35.13 16.05
N SER A 329 5.15 35.54 15.74
CA SER A 329 6.31 35.37 16.62
C SER A 329 6.70 36.70 17.27
N PRO A 330 6.21 37.02 18.48
CA PRO A 330 6.66 38.20 19.21
C PRO A 330 8.11 38.08 19.70
N ILE A 331 8.71 36.91 19.53
CA ILE A 331 10.10 36.66 19.95
C ILE A 331 11.00 36.91 18.75
N LYS A 332 11.55 38.12 18.63
CA LYS A 332 12.79 38.32 17.88
C LYS A 332 13.85 37.51 18.62
N LEU A 333 14.12 36.30 18.14
CA LEU A 333 15.23 35.49 18.60
C LEU A 333 16.53 36.26 18.31
N ALA A 334 16.99 36.99 19.32
CA ALA A 334 18.28 37.68 19.31
C ALA A 334 19.47 36.71 19.51
N VAL A 335 19.27 35.41 19.16
CA VAL A 335 20.34 34.42 19.18
C VAL A 335 20.32 33.69 17.83
N PRO A 336 21.43 33.69 17.09
CA PRO A 336 21.55 32.88 15.92
C PRO A 336 21.57 31.40 16.37
N VAL A 337 20.42 30.77 16.41
CA VAL A 337 20.35 29.32 16.54
C VAL A 337 20.74 28.78 15.17
N VAL A 338 22.00 28.50 14.98
CA VAL A 338 22.47 27.64 13.91
C VAL A 338 22.00 26.21 14.28
N VAL A 339 20.78 25.91 13.96
CA VAL A 339 20.29 24.53 13.99
C VAL A 339 20.91 23.84 12.77
N LYS A 340 22.10 23.28 12.95
CA LYS A 340 22.58 22.19 12.10
C LYS A 340 21.85 20.91 12.54
N ALA A 341 20.54 20.90 12.39
CA ALA A 341 19.82 19.64 12.30
C ALA A 341 19.89 19.21 10.84
N PRO A 342 20.18 17.94 10.53
CA PRO A 342 19.80 17.39 9.25
C PRO A 342 18.29 17.54 9.20
N VAL A 343 17.80 18.37 8.30
CA VAL A 343 16.38 18.45 7.96
C VAL A 343 16.06 17.12 7.34
N MET A 344 15.66 16.16 8.16
CA MET A 344 14.80 15.11 7.66
C MET A 344 13.48 15.81 7.32
N LEU A 345 13.38 16.23 6.08
CA LEU A 345 12.11 16.47 5.44
C LEU A 345 11.39 15.11 5.45
N VAL A 346 10.65 14.84 6.51
CA VAL A 346 9.54 13.93 6.46
C VAL A 346 8.46 14.69 5.69
N ALA A 347 8.62 14.77 4.37
CA ALA A 347 7.49 14.95 3.53
C ALA A 347 6.56 13.78 3.84
N PRO A 348 5.25 14.00 4.02
CA PRO A 348 4.32 12.89 3.95
C PRO A 348 4.48 12.34 2.54
N VAL A 349 5.22 11.27 2.42
CA VAL A 349 5.35 10.54 1.18
C VAL A 349 3.99 9.92 0.96
N MET A 350 3.18 10.58 0.15
CA MET A 350 2.06 9.94 -0.53
C MET A 350 2.63 8.91 -1.49
N LEU A 351 3.02 7.75 -0.95
CA LEU A 351 3.69 6.67 -1.64
C LEU A 351 2.74 5.53 -1.97
N VAL A 352 1.54 5.91 -2.41
CA VAL A 352 0.60 4.95 -3.00
C VAL A 352 0.33 5.33 -4.48
N ALA A 353 1.13 6.23 -5.04
CA ALA A 353 0.84 6.85 -6.33
C ALA A 353 0.86 5.92 -7.56
N PRO A 354 1.71 4.90 -7.74
CA PRO A 354 1.65 4.13 -8.99
C PRO A 354 0.49 3.12 -9.03
N VAL A 355 0.13 2.51 -7.90
CA VAL A 355 -0.94 1.50 -7.86
C VAL A 355 -2.32 2.16 -7.73
N ILE A 356 -2.45 3.20 -6.90
CA ILE A 356 -3.70 3.94 -6.73
C ILE A 356 -4.03 4.80 -7.96
N SER A 357 -3.04 5.39 -8.65
CA SER A 357 -3.35 6.22 -9.82
C SER A 357 -3.96 5.41 -10.96
N THR A 358 -3.58 4.15 -11.11
CA THR A 358 -4.18 3.28 -12.13
C THR A 358 -5.61 2.85 -11.75
N VAL A 359 -5.86 2.60 -10.48
CA VAL A 359 -7.20 2.22 -9.99
C VAL A 359 -8.14 3.44 -9.92
N LEU A 360 -7.69 4.59 -9.40
CA LEU A 360 -8.51 5.81 -9.30
C LEU A 360 -8.72 6.53 -10.63
N ALA A 361 -7.77 6.48 -11.56
CA ALA A 361 -7.96 7.06 -12.90
C ALA A 361 -9.04 6.32 -13.70
N ASN A 362 -9.23 5.02 -13.45
CA ASN A 362 -10.29 4.24 -14.10
C ASN A 362 -11.67 4.38 -13.44
N VAL A 363 -11.73 4.85 -12.17
CA VAL A 363 -13.00 5.09 -11.47
C VAL A 363 -13.56 6.50 -11.74
N ALA A 364 -12.71 7.48 -12.13
CA ALA A 364 -13.09 8.88 -12.27
C ALA A 364 -13.51 9.31 -13.70
N ALA A 365 -13.50 8.42 -14.69
CA ALA A 365 -13.93 8.77 -16.05
C ALA A 365 -15.43 8.48 -16.24
N PRO A 366 -16.29 9.49 -16.47
CA PRO A 366 -17.69 9.24 -16.83
C PRO A 366 -17.76 8.58 -18.21
N PRO A 367 -18.74 7.71 -18.47
CA PRO A 367 -18.92 7.11 -19.78
C PRO A 367 -19.27 8.20 -20.82
N LYS A 368 -18.53 8.20 -21.92
CA LYS A 368 -18.94 8.89 -23.14
C LYS A 368 -19.89 8.02 -23.93
#